data_268a3070847fcee9ebdb19e10cd44ece
#
_entry.id   268a3070847fcee9ebdb19e10cd44ece
#
_cell.length_a   1.000
_cell.length_b   1.000
_cell.length_c   1.000
_cell.angle_alpha   90.00
_cell.angle_beta   90.00
_cell.angle_gamma   90.00
#
_symmetry.space_group_name_H-M   'P 1'
#
loop_
_entity.id
_entity.type
_entity.pdbx_description
1 polymer ?
#
loop_
_entity_poly.entity_id
_entity_poly.type
_entity_poly.pdbx_seq_one_letter_code
_entity_poly.pdbx_strand_id
1 'polypeptide(L)'
;MGIKNFYWKKTPRGLTDTEGGLYLSSRDFAKIGLLYLNNGRWQQNQILPKGWVTSTMTPAVDTGYSGNKYGFQWWLIPYEDGKGEWMYSGSGYGGQYLLIIPEHDLVMVFNGWNIFDISRPTKEYLSSRVLKALDRDVRD
;
A
#
# COMPACT_ATOMS: atom_id res chain seq x y z
N MET A 1 -6.51 16.55 2.88
CA MET A 1 -5.40 15.94 2.15
C MET A 1 -4.96 16.73 0.90
N GLY A 2 -5.79 17.59 0.32
CA GLY A 2 -5.45 18.49 -0.79
C GLY A 2 -5.15 17.77 -2.12
N ILE A 3 -5.71 16.59 -2.32
CA ILE A 3 -5.66 15.86 -3.59
C ILE A 3 -6.66 16.52 -4.53
N LYS A 4 -6.18 17.13 -5.61
CA LYS A 4 -7.02 17.87 -6.56
C LYS A 4 -7.04 17.22 -7.95
N ASN A 5 -5.91 16.67 -8.37
CA ASN A 5 -5.74 16.09 -9.69
C ASN A 5 -5.80 14.58 -9.60
N PHE A 6 -6.95 14.02 -9.90
CA PHE A 6 -7.15 12.58 -9.96
C PHE A 6 -8.15 12.22 -11.06
N TYR A 7 -8.04 11.03 -11.57
CA TYR A 7 -9.06 10.43 -12.41
C TYR A 7 -9.46 9.08 -11.82
N TRP A 8 -10.77 8.83 -11.73
CA TRP A 8 -11.29 7.53 -11.31
C TRP A 8 -12.21 6.98 -12.39
N LYS A 9 -11.83 5.86 -12.95
CA LYS A 9 -12.56 5.16 -13.99
C LYS A 9 -14.00 4.89 -13.53
N LYS A 10 -14.91 4.99 -14.48
CA LYS A 10 -16.32 4.65 -14.27
C LYS A 10 -16.65 3.35 -14.98
N THR A 11 -17.54 2.59 -14.38
CA THR A 11 -18.19 1.46 -15.05
C THR A 11 -19.09 1.95 -16.19
N PRO A 12 -19.54 1.08 -17.12
CA PRO A 12 -20.50 1.46 -18.16
C PRO A 12 -21.81 2.06 -17.62
N ARG A 13 -22.18 1.75 -16.38
CA ARG A 13 -23.36 2.30 -15.68
C ARG A 13 -23.08 3.61 -14.93
N GLY A 14 -21.90 4.21 -15.09
CA GLY A 14 -21.52 5.48 -14.45
C GLY A 14 -21.08 5.38 -12.98
N LEU A 15 -21.06 4.19 -12.38
CA LEU A 15 -20.59 3.98 -11.02
C LEU A 15 -19.05 4.07 -10.97
N THR A 16 -18.50 4.49 -9.84
CA THR A 16 -17.06 4.47 -9.62
C THR A 16 -16.56 3.02 -9.60
N ASP A 17 -15.54 2.73 -10.38
CA ASP A 17 -14.89 1.42 -10.42
C ASP A 17 -14.00 1.25 -9.19
N THR A 18 -14.46 0.51 -8.21
CA THR A 18 -13.76 0.29 -6.94
C THR A 18 -12.79 -0.89 -6.99
N GLU A 19 -12.80 -1.67 -8.06
CA GLU A 19 -11.83 -2.73 -8.30
C GLU A 19 -10.45 -2.15 -8.66
N GLY A 20 -10.45 -1.01 -9.35
CA GLY A 20 -9.22 -0.34 -9.78
C GLY A 20 -9.52 0.99 -10.50
N GLY A 21 -8.57 1.40 -11.36
CA GLY A 21 -8.78 2.57 -12.21
C GLY A 21 -8.74 3.92 -11.52
N LEU A 22 -8.14 4.00 -10.33
CA LEU A 22 -7.79 5.27 -9.69
C LEU A 22 -6.40 5.71 -10.15
N TYR A 23 -6.33 6.87 -10.77
CA TYR A 23 -5.10 7.49 -11.24
C TYR A 23 -4.75 8.68 -10.37
N LEU A 24 -3.58 8.63 -9.74
CA LEU A 24 -3.05 9.64 -8.85
C LEU A 24 -1.57 9.93 -9.18
N SER A 25 -1.09 11.10 -8.80
CA SER A 25 0.35 11.31 -8.69
C SER A 25 0.94 10.43 -7.57
N SER A 26 2.22 10.06 -7.67
CA SER A 26 2.89 9.28 -6.61
C SER A 26 2.79 9.97 -5.25
N ARG A 27 2.91 11.30 -5.21
CA ARG A 27 2.79 12.08 -3.97
C ARG A 27 1.39 12.03 -3.37
N ASP A 28 0.36 12.06 -4.21
CA ASP A 28 -1.02 11.96 -3.73
C ASP A 28 -1.35 10.55 -3.30
N PHE A 29 -0.79 9.55 -3.97
CA PHE A 29 -0.93 8.16 -3.56
C PHE A 29 -0.24 7.89 -2.20
N ALA A 30 0.94 8.47 -1.97
CA ALA A 30 1.61 8.40 -0.68
C ALA A 30 0.78 9.03 0.46
N LYS A 31 -0.01 10.08 0.20
CA LYS A 31 -0.92 10.65 1.21
C LYS A 31 -1.96 9.65 1.70
N ILE A 32 -2.43 8.75 0.82
CA ILE A 32 -3.33 7.67 1.21
C ILE A 32 -2.60 6.71 2.16
N GLY A 33 -1.38 6.32 1.84
CA GLY A 33 -0.54 5.51 2.73
C GLY A 33 -0.32 6.15 4.09
N LEU A 34 0.04 7.43 4.11
CA LEU A 34 0.21 8.20 5.36
C LEU A 34 -1.08 8.30 6.17
N LEU A 35 -2.24 8.39 5.51
CA LEU A 35 -3.53 8.39 6.20
C LEU A 35 -3.75 7.08 6.96
N TYR A 36 -3.45 5.96 6.34
CA TYR A 36 -3.55 4.63 6.97
C TYR A 36 -2.50 4.44 8.06
N LEU A 37 -1.25 4.82 7.81
CA LEU A 37 -0.15 4.77 8.77
C LEU A 37 -0.49 5.56 10.05
N ASN A 38 -1.17 6.70 9.91
CA ASN A 38 -1.62 7.55 10.99
C ASN A 38 -3.04 7.20 11.51
N ASN A 39 -3.47 5.95 11.38
CA ASN A 39 -4.77 5.48 11.88
C ASN A 39 -5.96 6.33 11.41
N GLY A 40 -5.96 6.73 10.16
CA GLY A 40 -7.02 7.53 9.54
C GLY A 40 -6.96 9.02 9.82
N ARG A 41 -5.88 9.51 10.43
CA ARG A 41 -5.68 10.94 10.70
C ARG A 41 -4.85 11.61 9.62
N TRP A 42 -5.27 12.80 9.26
CA TRP A 42 -4.51 13.70 8.40
C TRP A 42 -4.33 15.04 9.12
N GLN A 43 -3.11 15.36 9.50
CA GLN A 43 -2.81 16.48 10.40
C GLN A 43 -3.60 16.32 11.71
N GLN A 44 -4.46 17.27 12.06
CA GLN A 44 -5.27 17.24 13.28
C GLN A 44 -6.66 16.61 13.07
N ASN A 45 -7.03 16.26 11.84
CA ASN A 45 -8.38 15.79 11.52
C ASN A 45 -8.44 14.27 11.36
N GLN A 46 -9.44 13.65 11.98
CA GLN A 46 -9.79 12.25 11.72
C GLN A 46 -10.59 12.19 10.42
N ILE A 47 -9.98 11.66 9.34
CA ILE A 47 -10.59 11.51 8.01
C ILE A 47 -11.29 10.17 7.88
N LEU A 48 -10.63 9.08 8.31
CA LEU A 48 -11.21 7.74 8.39
C LEU A 48 -11.39 7.36 9.86
N PRO A 49 -12.51 6.72 10.24
CA PRO A 49 -12.64 6.17 11.57
C PRO A 49 -11.48 5.22 11.91
N LYS A 50 -10.91 5.32 13.11
CA LYS A 50 -9.81 4.44 13.54
C LYS A 50 -10.19 2.96 13.44
N GLY A 51 -11.41 2.60 13.84
CA GLY A 51 -11.92 1.24 13.74
C GLY A 51 -12.00 0.74 12.29
N TRP A 52 -12.30 1.62 11.33
CA TRP A 52 -12.27 1.27 9.91
C TRP A 52 -10.86 0.89 9.46
N VAL A 53 -9.85 1.73 9.79
CA VAL A 53 -8.44 1.44 9.44
C VAL A 53 -8.03 0.09 10.01
N THR A 54 -8.29 -0.14 11.31
CA THR A 54 -8.00 -1.43 11.96
C THR A 54 -8.67 -2.59 11.23
N SER A 55 -9.96 -2.48 10.92
CA SER A 55 -10.70 -3.55 10.23
C SER A 55 -10.13 -3.85 8.85
N THR A 56 -9.77 -2.81 8.08
CA THR A 56 -9.26 -2.98 6.72
C THR A 56 -7.85 -3.54 6.67
N MET A 57 -7.06 -3.32 7.71
CA MET A 57 -5.69 -3.82 7.85
C MET A 57 -5.60 -5.11 8.68
N THR A 58 -6.72 -5.73 9.00
CA THR A 58 -6.78 -7.04 9.66
C THR A 58 -6.90 -8.16 8.61
N PRO A 59 -6.16 -9.27 8.74
CA PRO A 59 -6.31 -10.42 7.85
C PRO A 59 -7.75 -10.94 7.82
N ALA A 60 -8.36 -10.98 6.64
CA ALA A 60 -9.71 -11.52 6.45
C ALA A 60 -9.70 -12.86 5.70
N VAL A 61 -8.77 -13.04 4.77
CA VAL A 61 -8.68 -14.23 3.92
C VAL A 61 -7.21 -14.69 3.83
N ASP A 62 -7.01 -16.01 3.87
CA ASP A 62 -5.74 -16.63 3.51
C ASP A 62 -5.66 -16.75 1.99
N THR A 63 -4.58 -16.23 1.41
CA THR A 63 -4.41 -16.27 -0.05
C THR A 63 -3.84 -17.62 -0.53
N GLY A 64 -3.34 -18.45 0.37
CA GLY A 64 -2.60 -19.68 0.04
C GLY A 64 -1.24 -19.43 -0.62
N TYR A 65 -0.77 -18.19 -0.68
CA TYR A 65 0.47 -17.81 -1.35
C TYR A 65 1.46 -17.19 -0.37
N SER A 66 2.60 -17.85 -0.16
CA SER A 66 3.75 -17.35 0.63
C SER A 66 3.39 -16.74 2.00
N GLY A 67 2.36 -17.26 2.66
CA GLY A 67 1.89 -16.72 3.94
C GLY A 67 1.12 -15.38 3.84
N ASN A 68 0.95 -14.86 2.64
CA ASN A 68 0.21 -13.61 2.43
C ASN A 68 -1.26 -13.77 2.81
N LYS A 69 -1.80 -12.71 3.41
CA LYS A 69 -3.22 -12.58 3.70
C LYS A 69 -3.82 -11.45 2.86
N TYR A 70 -5.14 -11.35 2.86
CA TYR A 70 -5.86 -10.28 2.19
C TYR A 70 -6.99 -9.77 3.07
N GLY A 71 -7.21 -8.47 3.08
CA GLY A 71 -8.30 -7.83 3.81
C GLY A 71 -8.67 -6.50 3.16
N PHE A 72 -9.94 -6.30 2.81
CA PHE A 72 -10.51 -5.04 2.31
C PHE A 72 -9.62 -4.24 1.36
N GLN A 73 -9.18 -4.87 0.26
CA GLN A 73 -8.31 -4.31 -0.79
C GLN A 73 -6.82 -4.17 -0.40
N TRP A 74 -6.42 -4.58 0.78
CA TRP A 74 -5.03 -4.65 1.18
C TRP A 74 -4.48 -6.08 1.09
N TRP A 75 -3.31 -6.22 0.49
CA TRP A 75 -2.46 -7.38 0.67
C TRP A 75 -1.69 -7.22 1.97
N LEU A 76 -1.71 -8.22 2.81
CA LEU A 76 -0.93 -8.29 4.03
C LEU A 76 0.18 -9.30 3.81
N ILE A 77 1.41 -8.82 3.80
CA ILE A 77 2.59 -9.58 3.47
C ILE A 77 3.41 -9.71 4.73
N PRO A 78 3.70 -10.94 5.20
CA PRO A 78 4.57 -11.12 6.35
C PRO A 78 5.96 -10.60 5.98
N TYR A 79 6.57 -9.84 6.86
CA TYR A 79 7.94 -9.45 6.72
C TYR A 79 8.70 -9.73 8.01
N GLU A 80 10.03 -9.90 7.93
CA GLU A 80 10.90 -10.23 9.06
C GLU A 80 10.47 -11.44 9.90
N ASP A 81 10.69 -12.63 9.38
CA ASP A 81 10.68 -13.93 10.10
C ASP A 81 9.43 -14.26 10.92
N GLY A 82 8.28 -13.75 10.51
CA GLY A 82 7.00 -14.22 11.04
C GLY A 82 6.65 -13.74 12.44
N LYS A 83 7.21 -12.63 12.91
CA LYS A 83 6.88 -12.03 14.21
C LYS A 83 5.47 -11.43 14.29
N GLY A 84 4.63 -11.73 13.29
CA GLY A 84 3.25 -11.23 13.24
C GLY A 84 3.11 -9.82 12.68
N GLU A 85 4.17 -9.27 12.14
CA GLU A 85 4.19 -7.95 11.54
C GLU A 85 3.90 -8.00 10.05
N TRP A 86 3.20 -6.99 9.56
CA TRP A 86 2.72 -6.95 8.21
C TRP A 86 3.22 -5.72 7.46
N MET A 87 3.69 -5.95 6.25
CA MET A 87 3.72 -4.92 5.22
C MET A 87 2.37 -4.94 4.51
N TYR A 88 1.70 -3.81 4.47
CA TYR A 88 0.43 -3.64 3.77
C TYR A 88 0.69 -3.13 2.36
N SER A 89 0.05 -3.74 1.37
CA SER A 89 0.26 -3.37 -0.02
C SER A 89 -1.05 -3.17 -0.77
N GLY A 90 -1.22 -2.00 -1.37
CA GLY A 90 -2.08 -1.80 -2.52
C GLY A 90 -1.28 -2.13 -3.78
N SER A 91 -1.74 -3.11 -4.56
CA SER A 91 -1.00 -3.61 -5.73
C SER A 91 -1.78 -3.40 -7.00
N GLY A 92 -1.20 -2.63 -7.93
CA GLY A 92 -1.71 -2.40 -9.27
C GLY A 92 -0.99 -3.19 -10.34
N TYR A 93 -1.63 -3.33 -11.50
CA TYR A 93 -1.08 -4.03 -12.64
C TYR A 93 0.16 -3.32 -13.17
N GLY A 94 1.19 -4.07 -13.54
CA GLY A 94 2.44 -3.51 -14.09
C GLY A 94 3.49 -3.08 -13.07
N GLY A 95 3.32 -3.42 -11.77
CA GLY A 95 4.29 -3.07 -10.73
C GLY A 95 4.03 -1.71 -10.09
N GLN A 96 2.76 -1.35 -9.95
CA GLN A 96 2.34 -0.18 -9.20
C GLN A 96 2.07 -0.62 -7.76
N TYR A 97 2.77 -0.03 -6.80
CA TYR A 97 2.64 -0.41 -5.40
C TYR A 97 2.53 0.82 -4.50
N LEU A 98 1.60 0.75 -3.57
CA LEU A 98 1.61 1.53 -2.33
C LEU A 98 1.94 0.57 -1.20
N LEU A 99 3.05 0.78 -0.52
CA LEU A 99 3.49 -0.06 0.59
C LEU A 99 3.49 0.75 1.88
N ILE A 100 3.00 0.14 2.96
CA ILE A 100 2.99 0.71 4.30
C ILE A 100 3.64 -0.30 5.23
N ILE A 101 4.67 0.13 5.95
CA ILE A 101 5.36 -0.68 6.96
C ILE A 101 5.30 0.09 8.29
N PRO A 102 4.29 -0.17 9.13
CA PRO A 102 4.08 0.61 10.36
C PRO A 102 5.24 0.56 11.34
N GLU A 103 5.92 -0.57 11.45
CA GLU A 103 7.07 -0.72 12.34
C GLU A 103 8.22 0.25 12.02
N HIS A 104 8.38 0.59 10.74
CA HIS A 104 9.40 1.52 10.28
C HIS A 104 8.87 2.94 10.04
N ASP A 105 7.61 3.23 10.41
CA ASP A 105 6.94 4.51 10.10
C ASP A 105 7.10 4.90 8.61
N LEU A 106 6.98 3.90 7.72
CA LEU A 106 7.40 4.00 6.33
C LEU A 106 6.23 3.83 5.37
N VAL A 107 6.14 4.75 4.41
CA VAL A 107 5.28 4.65 3.23
C VAL A 107 6.13 4.73 1.97
N MET A 108 5.94 3.79 1.07
CA MET A 108 6.62 3.76 -0.23
C MET A 108 5.61 3.71 -1.37
N VAL A 109 5.91 4.39 -2.46
CA VAL A 109 5.15 4.33 -3.71
C VAL A 109 6.08 4.00 -4.86
N PHE A 110 5.71 2.99 -5.63
CA PHE A 110 6.39 2.62 -6.86
C PHE A 110 5.40 2.68 -8.02
N ASN A 111 5.77 3.33 -9.10
CA ASN A 111 4.99 3.44 -10.32
C ASN A 111 5.70 2.67 -11.43
N GLY A 112 5.41 1.38 -11.55
CA GLY A 112 5.85 0.56 -12.67
C GLY A 112 4.87 0.62 -13.84
N TRP A 113 5.37 0.36 -15.04
CA TRP A 113 4.57 0.17 -16.26
C TRP A 113 5.03 -1.09 -17.03
N ASN A 114 5.40 -2.14 -16.30
CA ASN A 114 5.92 -3.38 -16.89
C ASN A 114 4.76 -4.35 -17.17
N ILE A 115 3.91 -3.98 -18.10
CA ILE A 115 2.71 -4.76 -18.46
C ILE A 115 3.00 -5.94 -19.38
N PHE A 116 4.15 -5.91 -20.08
CA PHE A 116 4.55 -6.94 -21.04
C PHE A 116 5.69 -7.83 -20.55
N ASP A 117 6.32 -7.48 -19.42
CA ASP A 117 7.45 -8.21 -18.87
C ASP A 117 7.09 -8.78 -17.48
N ILE A 118 7.29 -10.09 -17.34
CA ILE A 118 7.10 -10.83 -16.08
C ILE A 118 8.28 -10.67 -15.12
N SER A 119 9.42 -10.17 -15.58
CA SER A 119 10.64 -9.96 -14.77
C SER A 119 10.60 -8.70 -13.90
N ARG A 120 9.42 -8.08 -13.77
CA ARG A 120 9.25 -6.88 -12.92
C ARG A 120 9.67 -7.13 -11.48
N PRO A 121 10.30 -6.15 -10.82
CA PRO A 121 10.62 -6.26 -9.40
C PRO A 121 9.36 -6.49 -8.57
N THR A 122 9.41 -7.44 -7.65
CA THR A 122 8.31 -7.67 -6.70
C THR A 122 8.32 -6.61 -5.59
N LYS A 123 7.18 -6.46 -4.92
CA LYS A 123 7.05 -5.54 -3.80
C LYS A 123 7.97 -5.94 -2.63
N GLU A 124 8.16 -7.23 -2.42
CA GLU A 124 9.06 -7.80 -1.41
C GLU A 124 10.53 -7.44 -1.72
N TYR A 125 10.94 -7.56 -2.98
CA TYR A 125 12.28 -7.16 -3.41
C TYR A 125 12.50 -5.65 -3.24
N LEU A 126 11.56 -4.82 -3.67
CA LEU A 126 11.65 -3.37 -3.58
C LEU A 126 11.72 -2.91 -2.12
N SER A 127 10.83 -3.42 -1.25
CA SER A 127 10.83 -3.07 0.17
C SER A 127 12.13 -3.48 0.86
N SER A 128 12.65 -4.68 0.59
CA SER A 128 13.90 -5.14 1.18
C SER A 128 15.11 -4.27 0.82
N ARG A 129 15.12 -3.68 -0.37
CA ARG A 129 16.19 -2.75 -0.79
C ARG A 129 16.13 -1.42 -0.05
N VAL A 130 14.95 -0.89 0.15
CA VAL A 130 14.76 0.37 0.91
C VAL A 130 15.12 0.15 2.38
N LEU A 131 14.61 -0.92 3.00
CA LEU A 131 14.92 -1.24 4.41
C LEU A 131 16.42 -1.41 4.64
N LYS A 132 17.12 -2.14 3.75
CA LYS A 132 18.58 -2.28 3.83
C LYS A 132 19.33 -0.96 3.68
N ALA A 133 18.80 0.01 2.95
CA ALA A 133 19.40 1.33 2.85
C ALA A 133 19.22 2.12 4.15
N LEU A 134 18.02 2.07 4.74
CA LEU A 134 17.74 2.72 6.03
C LEU A 134 18.60 2.16 7.17
N ASP A 135 18.81 0.85 7.22
CA ASP A 135 19.66 0.22 8.24
C ASP A 135 21.14 0.62 8.16
N ARG A 136 21.62 1.03 7.00
CA ARG A 136 23.01 1.50 6.81
C ARG A 136 23.21 2.93 7.33
N ASP A 137 22.22 3.80 7.11
CA ASP A 137 22.30 5.20 7.55
C ASP A 137 22.21 5.36 9.08
N VAL A 138 21.75 4.33 9.79
CA VAL A 138 21.69 4.33 11.28
C VAL A 138 23.01 3.90 11.92
N ARG A 139 23.97 3.35 11.16
CA ARG A 139 25.24 2.79 11.69
C ARG A 139 26.48 3.63 11.43
N ASP A 140 26.34 4.74 10.71
CA ASP A 140 27.37 5.73 10.47
C ASP A 140 27.17 6.98 11.35
#